data_f5b8b249d362ed14e8360afad32693c0
#
_entry.id   f5b8b249d362ed14e8360afad32693c0
#
_cell.length_a   1.000
_cell.length_b   1.000
_cell.length_c   1.000
_cell.angle_alpha   90.00
_cell.angle_beta   90.00
_cell.angle_gamma   90.00
#
_symmetry.space_group_name_H-M   'P 1'
#
loop_
_entity.id
_entity.type
_entity.pdbx_description
1 polymer ?
#
loop_
_entity_poly.entity_id
_entity_poly.type
_entity_poly.pdbx_seq_one_letter_code
_entity_poly.pdbx_strand_id
1 'polypeptide(L)'
;MDSKERKLKVSIVGTNGVPAAYGGFETLAENLVKQLGRQVDMTVYCSKTQRNKHYVESHNYCNAKLVYSSFEANGAVSLIYDTITFLKAIKNDDVILYFGPAVAFFIPLLRFFGCKKNIIVNHGGLNEWEREKISKLQKFYSKFVHKCSALYATYNVVDNNLYRQSLQKEFGTDSVVIKYGGDHAEKVDYNEEMLKKYPFLNKQYAVSVSRAQVDNNLHVVLEAYSRMPEKILVLISNWQVSEYGKRLRKHYFCKFPNIYVLDAIYNPREINAIRSNAQFYIHSHSRCGTAPSLCEAMSLGLAIISFDVPVNHETTREKALFFKDVDSLVSELNKITDEQVLELAKASKKTAEAEYKWSHIANQYLQCIESKI
;
A
#
# COMPACT_ATOMS: atom_id res chain seq x y z
N MET A 1 -18.69 -41.21 4.50
CA MET A 1 -19.08 -39.98 5.18
C MET A 1 -17.85 -39.09 5.18
N ASP A 2 -17.78 -38.19 4.19
CA ASP A 2 -16.70 -37.20 4.12
C ASP A 2 -16.83 -36.27 5.32
N SER A 3 -15.91 -36.36 6.28
CA SER A 3 -15.75 -35.35 7.31
C SER A 3 -15.29 -34.06 6.57
N LYS A 4 -16.22 -33.18 6.23
CA LYS A 4 -15.85 -31.81 5.80
C LYS A 4 -14.99 -31.22 6.93
N GLU A 5 -13.68 -31.19 6.72
CA GLU A 5 -12.77 -30.49 7.62
C GLU A 5 -13.32 -29.08 7.86
N ARG A 6 -13.49 -28.72 9.12
CA ARG A 6 -13.98 -27.39 9.50
C ARG A 6 -12.97 -26.36 9.00
N LYS A 7 -13.39 -25.48 8.10
CA LYS A 7 -12.57 -24.34 7.67
C LYS A 7 -12.16 -23.48 8.88
N LEU A 8 -10.92 -23.02 8.86
CA LEU A 8 -10.42 -22.06 9.84
C LEU A 8 -11.20 -20.75 9.73
N LYS A 9 -11.62 -20.20 10.88
CA LYS A 9 -12.21 -18.86 10.95
C LYS A 9 -11.10 -17.83 11.06
N VAL A 10 -11.00 -16.98 10.07
CA VAL A 10 -9.95 -15.96 9.94
C VAL A 10 -10.57 -14.57 9.92
N SER A 11 -10.16 -13.72 10.83
CA SER A 11 -10.59 -12.32 10.81
C SER A 11 -9.49 -11.39 10.34
N ILE A 12 -9.89 -10.34 9.60
CA ILE A 12 -9.05 -9.20 9.24
C ILE A 12 -9.50 -7.99 10.05
N VAL A 13 -8.57 -7.39 10.80
CA VAL A 13 -8.77 -6.18 11.62
C VAL A 13 -7.67 -5.15 11.36
N GLY A 14 -7.89 -3.89 11.73
CA GLY A 14 -6.91 -2.80 11.53
C GLY A 14 -6.96 -2.19 10.11
N THR A 15 -8.12 -2.23 9.47
CA THR A 15 -8.37 -1.64 8.16
C THR A 15 -9.74 -0.94 8.13
N ASN A 16 -9.98 -0.02 7.19
CA ASN A 16 -11.31 0.55 6.99
C ASN A 16 -12.33 -0.47 6.47
N GLY A 17 -11.87 -1.58 5.88
CA GLY A 17 -12.69 -2.65 5.34
C GLY A 17 -12.56 -2.83 3.82
N VAL A 18 -13.42 -3.67 3.28
CA VAL A 18 -13.50 -3.99 1.84
C VAL A 18 -14.91 -3.69 1.31
N PRO A 19 -15.06 -3.37 0.01
CA PRO A 19 -14.01 -3.23 -1.02
C PRO A 19 -13.03 -2.07 -0.72
N ALA A 20 -11.82 -2.16 -1.27
CA ALA A 20 -10.78 -1.17 -1.04
C ALA A 20 -11.17 0.19 -1.65
N ALA A 21 -11.27 1.21 -0.80
CA ALA A 21 -11.55 2.58 -1.21
C ALA A 21 -10.33 3.50 -0.99
N TYR A 22 -9.41 3.14 -0.09
CA TYR A 22 -8.29 4.00 0.29
C TYR A 22 -7.26 3.23 1.11
N GLY A 23 -6.01 3.21 0.64
CA GLY A 23 -4.87 2.72 1.41
C GLY A 23 -4.40 1.30 1.06
N GLY A 24 -3.17 1.00 1.49
CA GLY A 24 -2.51 -0.28 1.19
C GLY A 24 -3.14 -1.46 1.95
N PHE A 25 -3.57 -1.25 3.19
CA PHE A 25 -4.18 -2.32 3.99
C PHE A 25 -5.55 -2.74 3.47
N GLU A 26 -6.34 -1.80 2.94
CA GLU A 26 -7.61 -2.11 2.27
C GLU A 26 -7.37 -2.93 0.99
N THR A 27 -6.38 -2.55 0.18
CA THR A 27 -5.99 -3.30 -1.02
C THR A 27 -5.48 -4.69 -0.66
N LEU A 28 -4.69 -4.82 0.41
CA LEU A 28 -4.23 -6.12 0.92
C LEU A 28 -5.43 -6.98 1.37
N ALA A 29 -6.32 -6.44 2.21
CA ALA A 29 -7.49 -7.14 2.71
C ALA A 29 -8.40 -7.63 1.57
N GLU A 30 -8.67 -6.76 0.60
CA GLU A 30 -9.50 -7.09 -0.56
C GLU A 30 -8.92 -8.25 -1.39
N ASN A 31 -7.63 -8.20 -1.67
CA ASN A 31 -6.98 -9.25 -2.47
C ASN A 31 -6.83 -10.56 -1.69
N LEU A 32 -6.58 -10.52 -0.38
CA LEU A 32 -6.62 -11.73 0.45
C LEU A 32 -8.01 -12.37 0.46
N VAL A 33 -9.07 -11.59 0.58
CA VAL A 33 -10.46 -12.07 0.49
C VAL A 33 -10.73 -12.72 -0.86
N LYS A 34 -10.33 -12.08 -1.96
CA LYS A 34 -10.49 -12.62 -3.32
C LYS A 34 -9.78 -13.95 -3.52
N GLN A 35 -8.56 -14.07 -2.98
CA GLN A 35 -7.71 -15.26 -3.16
C GLN A 35 -8.05 -16.39 -2.18
N LEU A 36 -8.30 -16.08 -0.90
CA LEU A 36 -8.42 -17.06 0.18
C LEU A 36 -9.85 -17.35 0.65
N GLY A 37 -10.82 -16.50 0.31
CA GLY A 37 -12.19 -16.62 0.85
C GLY A 37 -12.94 -17.91 0.49
N ARG A 38 -12.40 -18.74 -0.41
CA ARG A 38 -12.92 -20.09 -0.67
C ARG A 38 -12.24 -21.17 0.19
N GLN A 39 -11.05 -20.89 0.71
CA GLN A 39 -10.21 -21.83 1.45
C GLN A 39 -10.47 -21.73 2.96
N VAL A 40 -10.71 -20.53 3.46
CA VAL A 40 -10.96 -20.23 4.87
C VAL A 40 -12.26 -19.42 5.03
N ASP A 41 -12.86 -19.48 6.23
CA ASP A 41 -14.04 -18.65 6.57
C ASP A 41 -13.57 -17.27 7.00
N MET A 42 -13.60 -16.29 6.08
CA MET A 42 -13.10 -14.95 6.34
C MET A 42 -14.16 -14.01 6.89
N THR A 43 -13.78 -13.25 7.91
CA THR A 43 -14.54 -12.11 8.44
C THR A 43 -13.69 -10.86 8.33
N VAL A 44 -14.20 -9.81 7.68
CA VAL A 44 -13.53 -8.50 7.62
C VAL A 44 -14.29 -7.51 8.49
N TYR A 45 -13.59 -6.89 9.44
CA TYR A 45 -14.15 -5.81 10.24
C TYR A 45 -14.01 -4.49 9.47
N CYS A 46 -15.15 -3.80 9.31
CA CYS A 46 -15.29 -2.60 8.48
C CYS A 46 -15.77 -1.41 9.30
N SER A 47 -15.35 -0.22 8.93
CA SER A 47 -15.92 1.02 9.47
C SER A 47 -17.17 1.42 8.68
N LYS A 48 -18.27 1.82 9.36
CA LYS A 48 -19.47 2.36 8.71
C LYS A 48 -19.24 3.67 7.98
N THR A 49 -18.24 4.41 8.38
CA THR A 49 -17.89 5.72 7.84
C THR A 49 -16.90 5.66 6.68
N GLN A 50 -16.90 4.55 5.92
CA GLN A 50 -16.13 4.53 4.69
C GLN A 50 -16.51 5.76 3.86
N ARG A 51 -15.50 6.58 3.53
CA ARG A 51 -15.63 7.81 2.74
C ARG A 51 -16.14 7.59 1.32
N ASN A 52 -16.55 6.38 1.00
CA ASN A 52 -17.04 6.02 -0.31
C ASN A 52 -18.54 6.28 -0.39
N LYS A 53 -18.93 7.39 -1.02
CA LYS A 53 -20.33 7.79 -1.26
C LYS A 53 -21.14 6.75 -2.05
N HIS A 54 -20.51 5.75 -2.64
CA HIS A 54 -21.10 4.68 -3.43
C HIS A 54 -21.19 3.35 -2.69
N TYR A 55 -20.87 3.35 -1.40
CA TYR A 55 -20.89 2.14 -0.60
C TYR A 55 -22.33 1.73 -0.29
N VAL A 56 -22.73 0.57 -0.82
CA VAL A 56 -23.95 -0.11 -0.41
C VAL A 56 -23.60 -1.01 0.77
N GLU A 57 -24.28 -0.86 1.90
CA GLU A 57 -24.07 -1.70 3.09
C GLU A 57 -24.35 -3.17 2.72
N SER A 58 -23.29 -3.92 2.45
CA SER A 58 -23.37 -5.36 2.16
C SER A 58 -22.86 -6.12 3.40
N HIS A 59 -23.50 -7.22 3.72
CA HIS A 59 -23.00 -8.11 4.77
C HIS A 59 -21.96 -9.12 4.26
N ASN A 60 -21.73 -9.17 2.97
CA ASN A 60 -20.74 -10.06 2.34
C ASN A 60 -20.02 -9.37 1.19
N TYR A 61 -18.75 -9.71 1.01
CA TYR A 61 -17.93 -9.33 -0.13
C TYR A 61 -17.14 -10.55 -0.61
N CYS A 62 -17.30 -10.92 -1.88
CA CYS A 62 -16.82 -12.21 -2.39
C CYS A 62 -17.28 -13.35 -1.46
N ASN A 63 -16.39 -14.06 -0.79
CA ASN A 63 -16.74 -15.13 0.14
C ASN A 63 -16.43 -14.75 1.60
N ALA A 64 -16.24 -13.48 1.91
CA ALA A 64 -16.00 -13.01 3.27
C ALA A 64 -17.24 -12.34 3.85
N LYS A 65 -17.46 -12.56 5.15
CA LYS A 65 -18.47 -11.85 5.95
C LYS A 65 -17.94 -10.47 6.34
N LEU A 66 -18.79 -9.43 6.23
CA LEU A 66 -18.46 -8.08 6.65
C LEU A 66 -19.14 -7.75 7.99
N VAL A 67 -18.36 -7.27 8.95
CA VAL A 67 -18.85 -6.86 10.27
C VAL A 67 -18.56 -5.39 10.49
N TYR A 68 -19.60 -4.58 10.55
CA TYR A 68 -19.48 -3.14 10.65
C TYR A 68 -19.38 -2.64 12.11
N SER A 69 -18.46 -1.72 12.33
CA SER A 69 -18.35 -0.90 13.53
C SER A 69 -18.90 0.50 13.25
N SER A 70 -19.58 1.08 14.27
CA SER A 70 -20.06 2.47 14.19
C SER A 70 -18.95 3.51 14.36
N PHE A 71 -17.75 3.08 14.76
CA PHE A 71 -16.59 3.94 14.94
C PHE A 71 -15.77 4.04 13.65
N GLU A 72 -15.15 5.19 13.46
CA GLU A 72 -14.23 5.41 12.35
C GLU A 72 -12.89 4.70 12.56
N ALA A 73 -12.40 4.05 11.52
CA ALA A 73 -11.07 3.41 11.53
C ALA A 73 -9.90 4.41 11.38
N ASN A 74 -10.20 5.69 11.19
CA ASN A 74 -9.20 6.76 11.06
C ASN A 74 -9.45 7.90 12.05
N GLY A 75 -8.39 8.62 12.41
CA GLY A 75 -8.47 9.81 13.26
C GLY A 75 -8.51 9.49 14.75
N ALA A 76 -9.09 10.38 15.56
CA ALA A 76 -9.04 10.31 17.02
C ALA A 76 -9.73 9.08 17.63
N VAL A 77 -10.73 8.53 16.95
CA VAL A 77 -11.53 7.38 17.44
C VAL A 77 -11.02 6.04 16.89
N SER A 78 -9.98 6.02 16.08
CA SER A 78 -9.44 4.79 15.50
C SER A 78 -9.01 3.76 16.56
N LEU A 79 -8.43 4.19 17.68
CA LEU A 79 -8.06 3.28 18.77
C LEU A 79 -9.26 2.56 19.38
N ILE A 80 -10.43 3.22 19.45
CA ILE A 80 -11.68 2.61 19.93
C ILE A 80 -12.15 1.57 18.91
N TYR A 81 -12.13 1.94 17.62
CA TYR A 81 -12.46 1.02 16.53
C TYR A 81 -11.56 -0.23 16.58
N ASP A 82 -10.24 -0.05 16.62
CA ASP A 82 -9.27 -1.15 16.64
C ASP A 82 -9.45 -2.03 17.90
N THR A 83 -9.69 -1.43 19.07
CA THR A 83 -9.93 -2.18 20.29
C THR A 83 -11.17 -3.07 20.18
N ILE A 84 -12.30 -2.51 19.74
CA ILE A 84 -13.57 -3.24 19.64
C ILE A 84 -13.47 -4.35 18.60
N THR A 85 -12.91 -4.07 17.43
CA THR A 85 -12.81 -5.05 16.35
C THR A 85 -11.81 -6.15 16.70
N PHE A 86 -10.66 -5.82 17.28
CA PHE A 86 -9.67 -6.80 17.75
C PHE A 86 -10.22 -7.74 18.82
N LEU A 87 -10.89 -7.22 19.85
CA LEU A 87 -11.47 -8.04 20.91
C LEU A 87 -12.62 -8.93 20.40
N LYS A 88 -13.44 -8.43 19.47
CA LYS A 88 -14.46 -9.26 18.79
C LYS A 88 -13.83 -10.39 17.98
N ALA A 89 -12.77 -10.11 17.23
CA ALA A 89 -12.03 -11.10 16.48
C ALA A 89 -11.43 -12.18 17.38
N ILE A 90 -10.78 -11.79 18.48
CA ILE A 90 -10.25 -12.72 19.49
C ILE A 90 -11.34 -13.63 20.05
N LYS A 91 -12.56 -13.13 20.26
CA LYS A 91 -13.67 -13.94 20.78
C LYS A 91 -14.20 -14.95 19.77
N ASN A 92 -14.31 -14.57 18.50
CA ASN A 92 -15.14 -15.29 17.52
C ASN A 92 -14.35 -16.15 16.54
N ASP A 93 -13.06 -15.83 16.28
CA ASP A 93 -12.29 -16.40 15.18
C ASP A 93 -11.06 -17.16 15.69
N ASP A 94 -10.53 -18.08 14.89
CA ASP A 94 -9.40 -18.94 15.24
C ASP A 94 -8.06 -18.24 14.96
N VAL A 95 -8.00 -17.46 13.88
CA VAL A 95 -6.82 -16.72 13.41
C VAL A 95 -7.16 -15.25 13.20
N ILE A 96 -6.29 -14.37 13.64
CA ILE A 96 -6.45 -12.93 13.50
C ILE A 96 -5.33 -12.37 12.61
N LEU A 97 -5.68 -11.85 11.44
CA LEU A 97 -4.82 -11.01 10.62
C LEU A 97 -5.00 -9.55 11.06
N TYR A 98 -4.01 -9.03 11.75
CA TYR A 98 -4.05 -7.69 12.32
C TYR A 98 -3.13 -6.75 11.54
N PHE A 99 -3.71 -5.77 10.86
CA PHE A 99 -3.00 -4.81 10.03
C PHE A 99 -2.76 -3.51 10.79
N GLY A 100 -1.49 -3.25 11.09
CA GLY A 100 -1.07 -2.15 11.94
C GLY A 100 -1.28 -2.42 13.44
N PRO A 101 -0.22 -2.38 14.24
CA PRO A 101 -0.27 -2.85 15.64
C PRO A 101 -0.84 -1.83 16.63
N ALA A 102 -1.81 -1.00 16.23
CA ALA A 102 -2.28 0.15 17.04
C ALA A 102 -2.71 -0.21 18.47
N VAL A 103 -3.31 -1.39 18.69
CA VAL A 103 -3.73 -1.88 20.02
C VAL A 103 -3.03 -3.19 20.40
N ALA A 104 -1.83 -3.45 19.88
CA ALA A 104 -1.09 -4.68 20.13
C ALA A 104 -0.67 -4.88 21.59
N PHE A 105 -0.80 -3.86 22.45
CA PHE A 105 -0.61 -4.00 23.89
C PHE A 105 -1.58 -4.99 24.56
N PHE A 106 -2.69 -5.35 23.90
CA PHE A 106 -3.54 -6.44 24.35
C PHE A 106 -2.93 -7.83 24.15
N ILE A 107 -2.00 -8.00 23.19
CA ILE A 107 -1.45 -9.34 22.86
C ILE A 107 -0.71 -9.95 24.06
N PRO A 108 0.22 -9.27 24.74
CA PRO A 108 0.87 -9.84 25.93
C PRO A 108 -0.12 -10.17 27.04
N LEU A 109 -1.15 -9.34 27.24
CA LEU A 109 -2.20 -9.60 28.23
C LEU A 109 -2.98 -10.87 27.89
N LEU A 110 -3.38 -11.04 26.62
CA LEU A 110 -4.05 -12.24 26.15
C LEU A 110 -3.19 -13.49 26.33
N ARG A 111 -1.88 -13.41 26.03
CA ARG A 111 -0.94 -14.51 26.24
C ARG A 111 -0.81 -14.87 27.73
N PHE A 112 -0.74 -13.88 28.60
CA PHE A 112 -0.72 -14.08 30.05
C PHE A 112 -1.96 -14.85 30.55
N PHE A 113 -3.15 -14.57 29.98
CA PHE A 113 -4.38 -15.30 30.28
C PHE A 113 -4.56 -16.59 29.45
N GLY A 114 -3.51 -17.10 28.84
CA GLY A 114 -3.52 -18.41 28.18
C GLY A 114 -4.14 -18.43 26.79
N CYS A 115 -4.34 -17.29 26.14
CA CYS A 115 -4.83 -17.25 24.76
C CYS A 115 -3.80 -17.85 23.77
N LYS A 116 -4.18 -18.95 23.12
CA LYS A 116 -3.35 -19.69 22.14
C LYS A 116 -3.76 -19.40 20.69
N LYS A 117 -4.57 -18.37 20.43
CA LYS A 117 -4.99 -18.06 19.05
C LYS A 117 -3.83 -17.60 18.19
N ASN A 118 -3.89 -17.92 16.90
CA ASN A 118 -2.91 -17.47 15.93
C ASN A 118 -3.14 -15.99 15.62
N ILE A 119 -2.23 -15.12 16.07
CA ILE A 119 -2.28 -13.67 15.85
C ILE A 119 -1.11 -13.31 14.92
N ILE A 120 -1.45 -12.97 13.70
CA ILE A 120 -0.52 -12.58 12.65
C ILE A 120 -0.59 -11.07 12.50
N VAL A 121 0.48 -10.37 12.84
CA VAL A 121 0.52 -8.91 12.79
C VAL A 121 1.33 -8.44 11.59
N ASN A 122 0.68 -7.72 10.68
CA ASN A 122 1.39 -6.96 9.65
C ASN A 122 1.73 -5.59 10.18
N HIS A 123 3.03 -5.30 10.32
CA HIS A 123 3.52 -4.05 10.90
C HIS A 123 3.31 -2.83 10.00
N GLY A 124 3.07 -3.02 8.69
CA GLY A 124 2.97 -1.92 7.74
C GLY A 124 4.26 -1.11 7.67
N GLY A 125 4.13 0.20 7.82
CA GLY A 125 5.31 1.09 7.90
C GLY A 125 6.01 0.96 9.24
N LEU A 126 7.13 0.25 9.29
CA LEU A 126 7.99 0.19 10.46
C LEU A 126 8.75 1.51 10.65
N ASN A 127 9.25 1.76 11.86
CA ASN A 127 9.98 2.97 12.25
C ASN A 127 9.16 4.27 12.14
N GLU A 128 7.85 4.20 12.24
CA GLU A 128 7.01 5.41 12.29
C GLU A 128 7.35 6.32 13.47
N TRP A 129 7.89 5.76 14.56
CA TRP A 129 8.39 6.53 15.71
C TRP A 129 9.60 7.40 15.41
N GLU A 130 10.27 7.22 14.27
CA GLU A 130 11.38 8.07 13.82
C GLU A 130 10.90 9.32 13.06
N ARG A 131 9.62 9.39 12.70
CA ARG A 131 9.07 10.54 11.96
C ARG A 131 9.16 11.81 12.81
N GLU A 132 9.68 12.88 12.23
CA GLU A 132 9.86 14.17 12.93
C GLU A 132 8.54 14.83 13.35
N LYS A 133 7.47 14.57 12.61
CA LYS A 133 6.17 15.24 12.76
C LYS A 133 5.29 14.73 13.90
N ILE A 134 5.67 13.64 14.56
CA ILE A 134 4.87 13.07 15.67
C ILE A 134 5.47 13.44 17.01
N SER A 135 4.60 13.67 18.00
CA SER A 135 5.00 14.03 19.37
C SER A 135 5.82 12.92 20.03
N LYS A 136 6.60 13.26 21.06
CA LYS A 136 7.39 12.29 21.83
C LYS A 136 6.53 11.17 22.42
N LEU A 137 5.32 11.52 22.88
CA LEU A 137 4.37 10.53 23.42
C LEU A 137 3.87 9.57 22.33
N GLN A 138 3.55 10.08 21.13
CA GLN A 138 3.17 9.24 20.00
C GLN A 138 4.31 8.34 19.55
N LYS A 139 5.55 8.83 19.54
CA LYS A 139 6.74 8.02 19.25
C LYS A 139 6.90 6.88 20.26
N PHE A 140 6.79 7.19 21.55
CA PHE A 140 6.87 6.18 22.61
C PHE A 140 5.75 5.14 22.46
N TYR A 141 4.50 5.58 22.28
CA TYR A 141 3.36 4.69 22.09
C TYR A 141 3.52 3.78 20.86
N SER A 142 3.90 4.36 19.72
CA SER A 142 4.15 3.60 18.48
C SER A 142 5.22 2.53 18.70
N LYS A 143 6.37 2.89 19.28
CA LYS A 143 7.44 1.93 19.57
C LYS A 143 6.99 0.85 20.56
N PHE A 144 6.19 1.20 21.57
CA PHE A 144 5.66 0.28 22.56
C PHE A 144 4.71 -0.76 21.96
N VAL A 145 3.75 -0.35 21.12
CA VAL A 145 2.81 -1.29 20.49
C VAL A 145 3.50 -2.21 19.47
N HIS A 146 4.47 -1.69 18.73
CA HIS A 146 5.30 -2.51 17.86
C HIS A 146 6.14 -3.54 18.66
N LYS A 147 6.68 -3.16 19.82
CA LYS A 147 7.37 -4.09 20.72
C LYS A 147 6.45 -5.18 21.25
N CYS A 148 5.25 -4.82 21.69
CA CYS A 148 4.25 -5.79 22.17
C CYS A 148 3.90 -6.81 21.05
N SER A 149 3.69 -6.32 19.83
CA SER A 149 3.46 -7.18 18.68
C SER A 149 4.67 -8.07 18.40
N ALA A 150 5.85 -7.51 18.27
CA ALA A 150 7.07 -8.22 17.95
C ALA A 150 7.34 -9.41 18.89
N LEU A 151 7.13 -9.21 20.19
CA LEU A 151 7.46 -10.22 21.20
C LEU A 151 6.34 -11.26 21.43
N TYR A 152 5.09 -10.94 21.15
CA TYR A 152 3.94 -11.76 21.59
C TYR A 152 2.98 -12.18 20.48
N ALA A 153 3.07 -11.64 19.26
CA ALA A 153 2.35 -12.18 18.12
C ALA A 153 2.85 -13.58 17.77
N THR A 154 2.04 -14.36 17.07
CA THR A 154 2.48 -15.66 16.56
C THR A 154 3.42 -15.48 15.38
N TYR A 155 3.03 -14.56 14.48
CA TYR A 155 3.85 -14.15 13.34
C TYR A 155 3.88 -12.63 13.22
N ASN A 156 5.06 -12.11 12.99
CA ASN A 156 5.26 -10.74 12.58
C ASN A 156 5.49 -10.71 11.07
N VAL A 157 4.69 -9.95 10.34
CA VAL A 157 4.80 -9.76 8.90
C VAL A 157 5.30 -8.35 8.62
N VAL A 158 6.28 -8.26 7.74
CA VAL A 158 6.81 -7.00 7.18
C VAL A 158 6.86 -7.11 5.66
N ASP A 159 6.88 -6.00 4.96
CA ASP A 159 6.77 -5.99 3.50
C ASP A 159 8.12 -5.92 2.76
N ASN A 160 9.24 -5.81 3.47
CA ASN A 160 10.59 -5.81 2.89
C ASN A 160 11.66 -6.27 3.90
N ASN A 161 12.85 -6.61 3.40
CA ASN A 161 13.95 -7.11 4.23
C ASN A 161 14.56 -6.03 5.13
N LEU A 162 14.51 -4.76 4.74
CA LEU A 162 14.99 -3.67 5.60
C LEU A 162 14.15 -3.56 6.87
N TYR A 163 12.83 -3.73 6.75
CA TYR A 163 11.95 -3.77 7.91
C TYR A 163 12.14 -5.03 8.75
N ARG A 164 12.44 -6.18 8.13
CA ARG A 164 12.84 -7.39 8.86
C ARG A 164 14.09 -7.15 9.70
N GLN A 165 15.12 -6.58 9.10
CA GLN A 165 16.37 -6.22 9.80
C GLN A 165 16.13 -5.20 10.91
N SER A 166 15.29 -4.20 10.68
CA SER A 166 14.92 -3.20 11.67
C SER A 166 14.18 -3.83 12.86
N LEU A 167 13.21 -4.72 12.61
CA LEU A 167 12.47 -5.43 13.66
C LEU A 167 13.41 -6.30 14.50
N GLN A 168 14.32 -7.02 13.85
CA GLN A 168 15.33 -7.83 14.50
C GLN A 168 16.28 -6.97 15.37
N LYS A 169 16.76 -5.84 14.84
CA LYS A 169 17.65 -4.93 15.54
C LYS A 169 16.99 -4.27 16.75
N GLU A 170 15.74 -3.81 16.60
CA GLU A 170 15.03 -3.04 17.62
C GLU A 170 14.43 -3.91 18.73
N PHE A 171 13.96 -5.12 18.40
CA PHE A 171 13.21 -5.96 19.34
C PHE A 171 13.73 -7.39 19.47
N GLY A 172 14.79 -7.77 18.75
CA GLY A 172 15.38 -9.11 18.80
C GLY A 172 14.50 -10.21 18.22
N THR A 173 13.48 -9.86 17.41
CA THR A 173 12.48 -10.81 16.89
C THR A 173 12.55 -10.89 15.38
N ASP A 174 12.50 -12.11 14.84
CA ASP A 174 12.42 -12.32 13.39
C ASP A 174 10.99 -12.09 12.88
N SER A 175 10.87 -11.92 11.58
CA SER A 175 9.60 -11.70 10.90
C SER A 175 9.56 -12.36 9.52
N VAL A 176 8.37 -12.64 9.05
CA VAL A 176 8.14 -13.13 7.69
C VAL A 176 8.02 -11.94 6.75
N VAL A 177 8.79 -11.96 5.66
CA VAL A 177 8.68 -10.92 4.63
C VAL A 177 7.59 -11.34 3.64
N ILE A 178 6.46 -10.64 3.66
CA ILE A 178 5.35 -10.82 2.72
C ILE A 178 5.08 -9.46 2.07
N LYS A 179 5.38 -9.36 0.78
CA LYS A 179 5.29 -8.13 0.00
C LYS A 179 3.84 -7.79 -0.37
N TYR A 180 3.66 -6.71 -1.11
CA TYR A 180 2.37 -6.38 -1.75
C TYR A 180 2.32 -6.94 -3.17
N GLY A 181 1.12 -7.33 -3.60
CA GLY A 181 0.85 -7.66 -5.01
C GLY A 181 0.55 -6.41 -5.83
N GLY A 182 0.81 -6.49 -7.13
CA GLY A 182 0.54 -5.41 -8.08
C GLY A 182 -0.30 -5.84 -9.28
N ASP A 183 -0.53 -7.12 -9.45
CA ASP A 183 -1.18 -7.74 -10.63
C ASP A 183 -2.71 -7.57 -10.69
N HIS A 184 -3.31 -6.87 -9.71
CA HIS A 184 -4.68 -6.36 -9.81
C HIS A 184 -4.77 -5.10 -10.70
N ALA A 185 -3.64 -4.45 -10.99
CA ALA A 185 -3.56 -3.40 -11.99
C ALA A 185 -3.53 -4.04 -13.38
N GLU A 186 -4.63 -3.91 -14.10
CA GLU A 186 -4.80 -4.49 -15.44
C GLU A 186 -4.48 -3.45 -16.52
N LYS A 187 -3.92 -3.91 -17.64
CA LYS A 187 -3.68 -3.05 -18.79
C LYS A 187 -5.01 -2.61 -19.40
N VAL A 188 -5.19 -1.31 -19.56
CA VAL A 188 -6.39 -0.70 -20.12
C VAL A 188 -6.01 0.27 -21.21
N ASP A 189 -6.56 0.06 -22.41
CA ASP A 189 -6.46 1.02 -23.50
C ASP A 189 -7.46 2.17 -23.29
N TYR A 190 -7.12 3.38 -23.72
CA TYR A 190 -8.02 4.52 -23.66
C TYR A 190 -8.96 4.56 -24.87
N ASN A 191 -10.13 5.13 -24.67
CA ASN A 191 -11.11 5.41 -25.72
C ASN A 191 -11.22 6.92 -25.99
N GLU A 192 -12.05 7.30 -26.94
CA GLU A 192 -12.27 8.72 -27.31
C GLU A 192 -12.80 9.56 -26.15
N GLU A 193 -13.65 9.02 -25.30
CA GLU A 193 -14.19 9.72 -24.13
C GLU A 193 -13.06 10.03 -23.12
N MET A 194 -12.22 9.03 -22.84
CA MET A 194 -11.04 9.22 -21.99
C MET A 194 -10.04 10.21 -22.60
N LEU A 195 -9.84 10.16 -23.91
CA LEU A 195 -8.95 11.10 -24.60
C LEU A 195 -9.47 12.54 -24.53
N LYS A 196 -10.79 12.76 -24.65
CA LYS A 196 -11.41 14.07 -24.44
C LYS A 196 -11.20 14.59 -23.01
N LYS A 197 -11.30 13.71 -22.02
CA LYS A 197 -11.09 14.05 -20.60
C LYS A 197 -9.62 14.26 -20.27
N TYR A 198 -8.74 13.47 -20.86
CA TYR A 198 -7.30 13.42 -20.60
C TYR A 198 -6.50 13.53 -21.91
N PRO A 199 -6.32 14.76 -22.44
CA PRO A 199 -5.70 14.99 -23.75
C PRO A 199 -4.24 14.54 -23.88
N PHE A 200 -3.59 14.19 -22.76
CA PHE A 200 -2.23 13.67 -22.76
C PHE A 200 -2.15 12.17 -23.09
N LEU A 201 -3.24 11.43 -23.08
CA LEU A 201 -3.25 9.96 -23.28
C LEU A 201 -2.67 9.50 -24.63
N ASN A 202 -2.71 10.33 -25.66
CA ASN A 202 -2.13 10.05 -26.97
C ASN A 202 -0.72 10.62 -27.16
N LYS A 203 -0.08 11.05 -26.05
CA LYS A 203 1.28 11.61 -26.04
C LYS A 203 2.22 10.73 -25.21
N GLN A 204 3.51 10.98 -25.31
CA GLN A 204 4.47 10.42 -24.37
C GLN A 204 4.43 11.21 -23.05
N TYR A 205 4.21 10.55 -21.93
CA TYR A 205 4.18 11.19 -20.62
C TYR A 205 4.70 10.27 -19.52
N ALA A 206 5.14 10.87 -18.44
CA ALA A 206 5.40 10.19 -17.18
C ALA A 206 4.19 10.30 -16.25
N VAL A 207 3.93 9.25 -15.48
CA VAL A 207 2.90 9.27 -14.44
C VAL A 207 3.49 9.07 -13.06
N SER A 208 2.95 9.76 -12.06
CA SER A 208 3.22 9.54 -10.64
C SER A 208 1.90 9.49 -9.87
N VAL A 209 1.72 8.46 -9.05
CA VAL A 209 0.52 8.29 -8.22
C VAL A 209 0.95 8.20 -6.77
N SER A 210 0.64 9.19 -5.97
CA SER A 210 1.15 9.29 -4.61
C SER A 210 0.27 10.18 -3.73
N ARG A 211 0.30 9.95 -2.41
CA ARG A 211 -0.29 10.89 -1.45
C ARG A 211 0.54 12.16 -1.36
N ALA A 212 -0.13 13.32 -1.23
CA ALA A 212 0.54 14.61 -1.07
C ALA A 212 1.10 14.75 0.37
N GLN A 213 2.20 14.06 0.63
CA GLN A 213 2.97 14.09 1.88
C GLN A 213 4.42 14.49 1.59
N VAL A 214 5.08 15.13 2.56
CA VAL A 214 6.46 15.63 2.37
C VAL A 214 7.42 14.50 2.03
N ASP A 215 7.29 13.35 2.71
CA ASP A 215 8.14 12.16 2.53
C ASP A 215 7.98 11.52 1.13
N ASN A 216 6.99 11.95 0.36
CA ASN A 216 6.77 11.47 -1.02
C ASN A 216 7.41 12.39 -2.08
N ASN A 217 8.08 13.45 -1.67
CA ASN A 217 8.93 14.32 -2.50
C ASN A 217 8.30 14.81 -3.83
N LEU A 218 6.97 15.04 -3.84
CA LEU A 218 6.28 15.50 -5.05
C LEU A 218 6.82 16.83 -5.58
N HIS A 219 7.36 17.68 -4.69
CA HIS A 219 7.98 18.94 -5.04
C HIS A 219 9.21 18.76 -5.94
N VAL A 220 10.00 17.68 -5.72
CA VAL A 220 11.16 17.36 -6.56
C VAL A 220 10.72 17.03 -7.99
N VAL A 221 9.68 16.20 -8.11
CA VAL A 221 9.16 15.78 -9.43
C VAL A 221 8.54 16.96 -10.18
N LEU A 222 7.72 17.76 -9.50
CA LEU A 222 7.07 18.94 -10.08
C LEU A 222 8.10 19.98 -10.52
N GLU A 223 9.10 20.25 -9.70
CA GLU A 223 10.17 21.21 -10.01
C GLU A 223 11.02 20.73 -11.19
N ALA A 224 11.36 19.44 -11.25
CA ALA A 224 12.12 18.88 -12.39
C ALA A 224 11.36 19.08 -13.71
N TYR A 225 10.06 18.75 -13.75
CA TYR A 225 9.26 18.89 -14.96
C TYR A 225 8.94 20.36 -15.29
N SER A 226 8.94 21.27 -14.33
CA SER A 226 8.82 22.71 -14.64
C SER A 226 10.01 23.28 -15.42
N ARG A 227 11.17 22.57 -15.36
CA ARG A 227 12.39 22.92 -16.11
C ARG A 227 12.49 22.24 -17.48
N MET A 228 11.56 21.31 -17.78
CA MET A 228 11.53 20.52 -19.03
C MET A 228 10.18 20.64 -19.72
N PRO A 229 9.87 21.81 -20.33
CA PRO A 229 8.54 22.07 -20.89
C PRO A 229 8.14 21.14 -22.04
N GLU A 230 9.10 20.45 -22.66
CA GLU A 230 8.89 19.47 -23.72
C GLU A 230 8.46 18.07 -23.20
N LYS A 231 8.63 17.80 -21.90
CA LYS A 231 8.29 16.52 -21.27
C LYS A 231 6.99 16.65 -20.45
N ILE A 232 6.08 15.71 -20.63
CA ILE A 232 4.77 15.74 -19.95
C ILE A 232 4.81 14.93 -18.68
N LEU A 233 4.31 15.52 -17.58
CA LEU A 233 4.07 14.88 -16.30
C LEU A 233 2.58 14.84 -15.99
N VAL A 234 2.09 13.68 -15.60
CA VAL A 234 0.76 13.48 -14.99
C VAL A 234 0.95 13.07 -13.54
N LEU A 235 0.61 13.94 -12.61
CA LEU A 235 0.75 13.70 -11.18
C LEU A 235 -0.61 13.64 -10.51
N ILE A 236 -0.96 12.46 -10.00
CA ILE A 236 -2.27 12.15 -9.37
C ILE A 236 -2.08 12.07 -7.87
N SER A 237 -2.82 12.90 -7.12
CA SER A 237 -2.67 12.97 -5.66
C SER A 237 -3.93 13.46 -4.95
N ASN A 238 -4.00 13.20 -3.64
CA ASN A 238 -5.01 13.74 -2.72
C ASN A 238 -4.59 15.11 -2.14
N TRP A 239 -4.46 16.11 -2.98
CA TRP A 239 -3.88 17.42 -2.70
C TRP A 239 -4.43 18.14 -1.47
N GLN A 240 -5.70 17.93 -1.15
CA GLN A 240 -6.39 18.65 -0.08
C GLN A 240 -6.13 18.13 1.33
N VAL A 241 -5.48 16.97 1.46
CA VAL A 241 -5.30 16.28 2.74
C VAL A 241 -4.18 16.91 3.60
N SER A 242 -3.24 17.62 2.98
CA SER A 242 -2.12 18.26 3.69
C SER A 242 -1.85 19.67 3.23
N GLU A 243 -1.29 20.51 4.10
CA GLU A 243 -0.86 21.87 3.73
C GLU A 243 0.26 21.83 2.67
N TYR A 244 1.09 20.81 2.69
CA TYR A 244 2.09 20.57 1.65
C TYR A 244 1.41 20.35 0.28
N GLY A 245 0.40 19.48 0.22
CA GLY A 245 -0.36 19.23 -1.00
C GLY A 245 -1.08 20.47 -1.52
N LYS A 246 -1.77 21.19 -0.65
CA LYS A 246 -2.46 22.44 -1.01
C LYS A 246 -1.51 23.47 -1.61
N ARG A 247 -0.32 23.66 -1.02
CA ARG A 247 0.70 24.60 -1.53
C ARG A 247 1.20 24.17 -2.91
N LEU A 248 1.53 22.91 -3.11
CA LEU A 248 1.99 22.40 -4.40
C LEU A 248 0.92 22.56 -5.47
N ARG A 249 -0.33 22.15 -5.18
CA ARG A 249 -1.44 22.32 -6.12
C ARG A 249 -1.61 23.78 -6.51
N LYS A 250 -1.64 24.70 -5.54
CA LYS A 250 -1.77 26.15 -5.81
C LYS A 250 -0.66 26.68 -6.72
N HIS A 251 0.56 26.16 -6.57
CA HIS A 251 1.71 26.63 -7.34
C HIS A 251 1.75 26.07 -8.76
N TYR A 252 1.41 24.78 -8.94
CA TYR A 252 1.62 24.09 -10.22
C TYR A 252 0.36 23.91 -11.06
N PHE A 253 -0.83 23.91 -10.46
CA PHE A 253 -2.09 23.72 -11.17
C PHE A 253 -2.31 24.79 -12.23
N CYS A 254 -2.49 24.37 -13.50
CA CYS A 254 -2.67 25.23 -14.68
C CYS A 254 -1.56 26.27 -14.93
N LYS A 255 -0.42 26.21 -14.24
CA LYS A 255 0.67 27.14 -14.44
C LYS A 255 1.66 26.69 -15.51
N PHE A 256 1.88 25.39 -15.61
CA PHE A 256 2.80 24.76 -16.57
C PHE A 256 2.00 23.90 -17.53
N PRO A 257 2.08 24.13 -18.85
CA PRO A 257 1.24 23.42 -19.83
C PRO A 257 1.58 21.93 -19.98
N ASN A 258 2.77 21.54 -19.54
CA ASN A 258 3.27 20.18 -19.57
C ASN A 258 3.03 19.41 -18.25
N ILE A 259 2.48 20.04 -17.19
CA ILE A 259 2.26 19.42 -15.89
C ILE A 259 0.76 19.31 -15.60
N TYR A 260 0.25 18.09 -15.61
CA TYR A 260 -1.14 17.77 -15.27
C TYR A 260 -1.25 17.38 -13.80
N VAL A 261 -1.74 18.32 -12.98
CA VAL A 261 -1.99 18.10 -11.54
C VAL A 261 -3.42 17.60 -11.36
N LEU A 262 -3.60 16.29 -11.23
CA LEU A 262 -4.90 15.65 -11.12
C LEU A 262 -5.24 15.29 -9.67
N ASP A 263 -6.53 15.36 -9.34
CA ASP A 263 -7.04 14.84 -8.07
C ASP A 263 -7.00 13.30 -8.04
N ALA A 264 -7.09 12.71 -6.84
CA ALA A 264 -7.08 11.28 -6.67
C ALA A 264 -8.20 10.59 -7.47
N ILE A 265 -7.83 9.60 -8.26
CA ILE A 265 -8.73 8.80 -9.12
C ILE A 265 -8.89 7.43 -8.48
N TYR A 266 -10.12 7.09 -8.11
CA TYR A 266 -10.45 5.81 -7.45
C TYR A 266 -11.14 4.81 -8.38
N ASN A 267 -11.51 5.22 -9.60
CA ASN A 267 -12.04 4.31 -10.60
C ASN A 267 -10.88 3.46 -11.17
N PRO A 268 -10.89 2.12 -10.99
CA PRO A 268 -9.79 1.27 -11.41
C PRO A 268 -9.52 1.31 -12.92
N ARG A 269 -10.58 1.36 -13.73
CA ARG A 269 -10.45 1.43 -15.20
C ARG A 269 -9.79 2.74 -15.63
N GLU A 270 -10.14 3.85 -15.01
CA GLU A 270 -9.64 5.17 -15.34
C GLU A 270 -8.16 5.33 -14.94
N ILE A 271 -7.82 4.96 -13.68
CA ILE A 271 -6.43 5.04 -13.22
C ILE A 271 -5.52 4.08 -13.99
N ASN A 272 -6.01 2.90 -14.33
CA ASN A 272 -5.25 1.92 -15.11
C ASN A 272 -5.06 2.37 -16.56
N ALA A 273 -6.05 3.03 -17.19
CA ALA A 273 -5.85 3.63 -18.51
C ALA A 273 -4.74 4.68 -18.51
N ILE A 274 -4.71 5.56 -17.50
CA ILE A 274 -3.64 6.56 -17.38
C ILE A 274 -2.28 5.89 -17.13
N ARG A 275 -2.20 4.88 -16.27
CA ARG A 275 -0.93 4.17 -16.02
C ARG A 275 -0.47 3.37 -17.23
N SER A 276 -1.37 2.59 -17.86
CA SER A 276 -1.02 1.67 -18.95
C SER A 276 -0.45 2.34 -20.19
N ASN A 277 -0.79 3.62 -20.41
CA ASN A 277 -0.37 4.37 -21.56
C ASN A 277 0.77 5.37 -21.27
N ALA A 278 1.31 5.36 -20.04
CA ALA A 278 2.49 6.15 -19.68
C ALA A 278 3.77 5.47 -20.13
N GLN A 279 4.79 6.27 -20.44
CA GLN A 279 6.14 5.79 -20.76
C GLN A 279 6.92 5.44 -19.49
N PHE A 280 6.78 6.27 -18.45
CA PHE A 280 7.49 6.13 -17.18
C PHE A 280 6.52 6.15 -16.00
N TYR A 281 6.89 5.45 -14.95
CA TYR A 281 6.35 5.67 -13.62
C TYR A 281 7.41 6.30 -12.73
N ILE A 282 7.12 7.48 -12.15
CA ILE A 282 8.02 8.15 -11.23
C ILE A 282 7.59 7.87 -9.81
N HIS A 283 8.44 7.17 -9.07
CA HIS A 283 8.26 6.84 -7.66
C HIS A 283 9.17 7.68 -6.78
N SER A 284 8.65 8.73 -6.18
CA SER A 284 9.44 9.72 -5.45
C SER A 284 9.46 9.54 -3.93
N HIS A 285 8.95 8.42 -3.40
CA HIS A 285 8.88 8.18 -1.95
C HIS A 285 10.28 7.96 -1.36
N SER A 286 10.63 8.72 -0.33
CA SER A 286 11.85 8.51 0.46
C SER A 286 11.62 7.68 1.72
N ARG A 287 10.37 7.52 2.15
CA ARG A 287 9.97 6.70 3.29
C ARG A 287 8.73 5.87 2.95
N CYS A 288 8.95 4.62 2.65
CA CYS A 288 7.88 3.65 2.42
C CYS A 288 8.41 2.25 2.70
N GLY A 289 7.52 1.27 2.81
CA GLY A 289 7.82 -0.12 2.58
C GLY A 289 7.73 -0.44 1.09
N THR A 290 7.40 -1.67 0.75
CA THR A 290 7.02 -2.04 -0.62
C THR A 290 5.75 -1.28 -1.00
N ALA A 291 5.90 -0.23 -1.81
CA ALA A 291 4.79 0.65 -2.15
C ALA A 291 3.83 -0.02 -3.15
N PRO A 292 2.53 -0.18 -2.83
CA PRO A 292 1.56 -0.80 -3.74
C PRO A 292 1.55 -0.15 -5.13
N SER A 293 1.59 1.19 -5.21
CA SER A 293 1.58 1.91 -6.48
C SER A 293 2.82 1.66 -7.36
N LEU A 294 3.96 1.33 -6.75
CA LEU A 294 5.16 0.91 -7.46
C LEU A 294 4.99 -0.51 -8.01
N CYS A 295 4.48 -1.44 -7.19
CA CYS A 295 4.19 -2.80 -7.63
C CYS A 295 3.15 -2.84 -8.77
N GLU A 296 2.11 -2.00 -8.70
CA GLU A 296 1.12 -1.83 -9.77
C GLU A 296 1.76 -1.33 -11.07
N ALA A 297 2.63 -0.32 -11.00
CA ALA A 297 3.34 0.21 -12.15
C ALA A 297 4.28 -0.82 -12.78
N MET A 298 5.00 -1.58 -11.95
CA MET A 298 5.85 -2.68 -12.39
C MET A 298 5.05 -3.81 -13.04
N SER A 299 3.88 -4.14 -12.48
CA SER A 299 2.97 -5.16 -13.05
C SER A 299 2.41 -4.75 -14.41
N LEU A 300 2.19 -3.46 -14.63
CA LEU A 300 1.80 -2.92 -15.95
C LEU A 300 2.98 -2.88 -16.94
N GLY A 301 4.21 -3.10 -16.48
CA GLY A 301 5.40 -3.08 -17.32
C GLY A 301 5.87 -1.68 -17.68
N LEU A 302 5.76 -0.71 -16.76
CA LEU A 302 6.29 0.63 -16.95
C LEU A 302 7.80 0.67 -16.64
N ALA A 303 8.53 1.51 -17.34
CA ALA A 303 9.89 1.86 -16.94
C ALA A 303 9.85 2.68 -15.65
N ILE A 304 10.62 2.28 -14.64
CA ILE A 304 10.59 2.89 -13.31
C ILE A 304 11.75 3.89 -13.18
N ILE A 305 11.40 5.10 -12.70
CA ILE A 305 12.35 6.10 -12.22
C ILE A 305 12.02 6.34 -10.74
N SER A 306 12.94 6.03 -9.84
CA SER A 306 12.66 5.96 -8.42
C SER A 306 13.59 6.85 -7.58
N PHE A 307 13.08 7.32 -6.45
CA PHE A 307 13.91 8.03 -5.48
C PHE A 307 14.96 7.08 -4.90
N ASP A 308 16.21 7.55 -4.79
CA ASP A 308 17.38 6.77 -4.38
C ASP A 308 17.37 6.51 -2.86
N VAL A 309 16.66 5.45 -2.47
CA VAL A 309 16.65 4.92 -1.09
C VAL A 309 16.65 3.40 -1.10
N PRO A 310 17.25 2.75 -0.11
CA PRO A 310 17.47 1.30 -0.12
C PRO A 310 16.21 0.46 -0.35
N VAL A 311 15.04 0.89 0.17
CA VAL A 311 13.79 0.14 -0.02
C VAL A 311 13.31 0.14 -1.48
N ASN A 312 13.56 1.22 -2.22
CA ASN A 312 13.20 1.31 -3.63
C ASN A 312 14.13 0.45 -4.48
N HIS A 313 15.41 0.38 -4.13
CA HIS A 313 16.37 -0.55 -4.74
C HIS A 313 15.95 -2.01 -4.51
N GLU A 314 15.57 -2.36 -3.29
CA GLU A 314 15.07 -3.70 -2.97
C GLU A 314 13.80 -4.01 -3.78
N THR A 315 12.85 -3.08 -3.83
CA THR A 315 11.56 -3.29 -4.53
C THR A 315 11.75 -3.45 -6.04
N THR A 316 12.61 -2.64 -6.65
CA THR A 316 12.86 -2.69 -8.10
C THR A 316 13.92 -3.71 -8.51
N ARG A 317 14.58 -4.38 -7.55
CA ARG A 317 15.72 -5.27 -7.80
C ARG A 317 16.82 -4.59 -8.60
N GLU A 318 17.13 -3.34 -8.27
CA GLU A 318 18.09 -2.48 -8.99
C GLU A 318 17.72 -2.25 -10.49
N LYS A 319 16.46 -2.54 -10.88
CA LYS A 319 15.99 -2.42 -12.27
C LYS A 319 15.15 -1.15 -12.46
N ALA A 320 15.69 -0.02 -12.01
CA ALA A 320 15.12 1.31 -12.19
C ALA A 320 16.25 2.33 -12.41
N LEU A 321 15.91 3.51 -12.88
CA LEU A 321 16.77 4.67 -12.75
C LEU A 321 16.52 5.32 -11.38
N PHE A 322 17.58 5.86 -10.78
CA PHE A 322 17.48 6.42 -9.44
C PHE A 322 17.88 7.91 -9.42
N PHE A 323 17.12 8.70 -8.65
CA PHE A 323 17.39 10.13 -8.47
C PHE A 323 17.31 10.52 -6.99
N LYS A 324 18.08 11.55 -6.60
CA LYS A 324 18.15 12.06 -5.23
C LYS A 324 17.52 13.45 -5.08
N ASP A 325 17.50 14.21 -6.15
CA ASP A 325 17.10 15.61 -6.20
C ASP A 325 16.59 16.00 -7.58
N VAL A 326 16.27 17.28 -7.74
CA VAL A 326 15.75 17.85 -9.01
C VAL A 326 16.76 17.68 -10.14
N ASP A 327 18.03 17.99 -9.89
CA ASP A 327 19.06 18.02 -10.92
C ASP A 327 19.38 16.61 -11.43
N SER A 328 19.46 15.63 -10.54
CA SER A 328 19.64 14.24 -10.91
C SER A 328 18.44 13.69 -11.68
N LEU A 329 17.20 14.03 -11.31
CA LEU A 329 16.00 13.62 -12.06
C LEU A 329 15.98 14.22 -13.48
N VAL A 330 16.30 15.51 -13.61
CA VAL A 330 16.42 16.17 -14.92
C VAL A 330 17.51 15.49 -15.75
N SER A 331 18.66 15.18 -15.14
CA SER A 331 19.77 14.50 -15.82
C SER A 331 19.37 13.12 -16.34
N GLU A 332 18.72 12.29 -15.50
CA GLU A 332 18.26 10.95 -15.90
C GLU A 332 17.24 11.02 -17.05
N LEU A 333 16.24 11.90 -16.92
CA LEU A 333 15.21 12.08 -17.95
C LEU A 333 15.74 12.60 -19.29
N ASN A 334 16.85 13.33 -19.30
CA ASN A 334 17.46 13.84 -20.53
C ASN A 334 18.43 12.85 -21.20
N LYS A 335 18.98 11.89 -20.44
CA LYS A 335 19.95 10.91 -20.94
C LYS A 335 19.30 9.61 -21.41
N ILE A 336 18.12 9.27 -20.86
CA ILE A 336 17.49 7.99 -21.14
C ILE A 336 17.12 7.84 -22.62
N THR A 337 17.48 6.70 -23.21
CA THR A 337 17.13 6.34 -24.58
C THR A 337 15.86 5.47 -24.62
N ASP A 338 15.19 5.43 -25.78
CA ASP A 338 14.00 4.57 -25.95
C ASP A 338 14.33 3.09 -25.75
N GLU A 339 15.53 2.66 -26.10
CA GLU A 339 16.01 1.28 -25.86
C GLU A 339 16.09 0.99 -24.36
N GLN A 340 16.69 1.89 -23.57
CA GLN A 340 16.77 1.77 -22.10
C GLN A 340 15.37 1.75 -21.47
N VAL A 341 14.43 2.57 -21.96
CA VAL A 341 13.03 2.53 -21.51
C VAL A 341 12.43 1.16 -21.70
N LEU A 342 12.59 0.55 -22.86
CA LEU A 342 12.08 -0.78 -23.17
C LEU A 342 12.73 -1.86 -22.29
N GLU A 343 14.02 -1.77 -22.04
CA GLU A 343 14.73 -2.71 -21.15
C GLU A 343 14.25 -2.59 -19.72
N LEU A 344 14.13 -1.38 -19.18
CA LEU A 344 13.61 -1.14 -17.83
C LEU A 344 12.16 -1.62 -17.67
N ALA A 345 11.32 -1.37 -18.67
CA ALA A 345 9.93 -1.82 -18.68
C ALA A 345 9.83 -3.36 -18.65
N LYS A 346 10.63 -4.06 -19.48
CA LYS A 346 10.71 -5.53 -19.48
C LYS A 346 11.22 -6.08 -18.14
N ALA A 347 12.27 -5.48 -17.59
CA ALA A 347 12.85 -5.90 -16.32
C ALA A 347 11.89 -5.68 -15.15
N SER A 348 11.20 -4.54 -15.13
CA SER A 348 10.16 -4.17 -14.18
C SER A 348 9.02 -5.21 -14.18
N LYS A 349 8.48 -5.52 -15.36
CA LYS A 349 7.42 -6.54 -15.52
C LYS A 349 7.88 -7.92 -15.07
N LYS A 350 9.08 -8.36 -15.45
CA LYS A 350 9.64 -9.65 -15.04
C LYS A 350 9.77 -9.75 -13.51
N THR A 351 10.22 -8.69 -12.86
CA THR A 351 10.31 -8.64 -11.39
C THR A 351 8.91 -8.74 -10.75
N ALA A 352 7.93 -8.00 -11.29
CA ALA A 352 6.57 -8.03 -10.76
C ALA A 352 5.92 -9.42 -10.92
N GLU A 353 6.10 -10.07 -12.06
CA GLU A 353 5.59 -11.43 -12.32
C GLU A 353 6.21 -12.47 -11.39
N ALA A 354 7.45 -12.30 -10.98
CA ALA A 354 8.14 -13.20 -10.05
C ALA A 354 7.77 -12.96 -8.59
N GLU A 355 7.52 -11.71 -8.17
CA GLU A 355 7.50 -11.35 -6.74
C GLU A 355 6.22 -10.67 -6.28
N TYR A 356 5.42 -10.04 -7.17
CA TYR A 356 4.30 -9.17 -6.81
C TYR A 356 2.95 -9.68 -7.32
N LYS A 357 2.77 -11.01 -7.38
CA LYS A 357 1.47 -11.64 -7.69
C LYS A 357 0.68 -11.88 -6.41
N TRP A 358 -0.58 -11.46 -6.40
CA TRP A 358 -1.48 -11.68 -5.27
C TRP A 358 -1.69 -13.15 -4.92
N SER A 359 -1.66 -14.04 -5.90
CA SER A 359 -1.74 -15.49 -5.65
C SER A 359 -0.56 -15.99 -4.81
N HIS A 360 0.65 -15.50 -5.08
CA HIS A 360 1.85 -15.83 -4.31
C HIS A 360 1.79 -15.23 -2.90
N ILE A 361 1.44 -13.93 -2.80
CA ILE A 361 1.28 -13.22 -1.53
C ILE A 361 0.23 -13.90 -0.64
N ALA A 362 -0.92 -14.23 -1.20
CA ALA A 362 -2.00 -14.92 -0.47
C ALA A 362 -1.58 -16.29 0.04
N ASN A 363 -0.82 -17.06 -0.75
CA ASN A 363 -0.29 -18.36 -0.32
C ASN A 363 0.69 -18.20 0.86
N GLN A 364 1.52 -17.18 0.90
CA GLN A 364 2.39 -16.91 2.04
C GLN A 364 1.58 -16.59 3.31
N TYR A 365 0.50 -15.78 3.20
CA TYR A 365 -0.41 -15.57 4.31
C TYR A 365 -1.13 -16.87 4.72
N LEU A 366 -1.57 -17.69 3.77
CA LEU A 366 -2.21 -18.97 4.06
C LEU A 366 -1.29 -19.90 4.85
N GLN A 367 -0.01 -19.97 4.50
CA GLN A 367 0.99 -20.74 5.27
C GLN A 367 1.09 -20.27 6.73
N CYS A 368 1.07 -18.95 6.97
CA CYS A 368 1.04 -18.42 8.33
C CYS A 368 -0.29 -18.71 9.05
N ILE A 369 -1.41 -18.71 8.33
CA ILE A 369 -2.75 -19.02 8.86
C ILE A 369 -2.86 -20.50 9.30
N GLU A 370 -2.36 -21.40 8.48
CA GLU A 370 -2.48 -22.86 8.67
C GLU A 370 -1.40 -23.44 9.59
N SER A 371 -0.31 -22.72 9.82
CA SER A 371 0.73 -23.18 10.73
C SER A 371 0.18 -23.40 12.13
N LYS A 372 0.34 -24.59 12.63
CA LYS A 372 -0.04 -24.97 14.01
C LYS A 372 0.87 -24.24 15.00
N ILE A 373 0.27 -23.64 16.00
CA ILE A 373 0.94 -23.02 17.16
C ILE A 373 1.47 -24.13 18.06
#